data_0f62a7e9fb61b2872783af6a77c09b08
#
_entry.id   0f62a7e9fb61b2872783af6a77c09b08
#
_cell.length_a   1.000
_cell.length_b   1.000
_cell.length_c   1.000
_cell.angle_alpha   90.00
_cell.angle_beta   90.00
_cell.angle_gamma   90.00
#
_symmetry.space_group_name_H-M   'P 1'
#
loop_
_entity.id
_entity.type
_entity.pdbx_description
1 polymer ?
#
loop_
_entity_poly.entity_id
_entity_poly.type
_entity_poly.pdbx_seq_one_letter_code
_entity_poly.pdbx_strand_id
1 'polypeptide(L)'
;MTQSVLLIIGGGIAAYKSLLLIRELARRGVSTRVILTKGGTQFVTPLSAQALSGSTVFTDLWDLTAESEMGHIELSRSSDLIIVAPATANILAQAAHGVAGDLATTTMLATDKRVMFAPAMNVRMYESEATQANIATLRERGAIFIGPDAGEMACGEFGDGRMAEPDAIADAVMAALQGDMTLDGLRGPKPLTGRRALVT
;
A
#
# COMPACT_ATOMS: atom_id res chain seq x y z
N MET A 1 -4.72 -1.54 -24.13
CA MET A 1 -4.70 -2.57 -23.06
C MET A 1 -5.33 -1.95 -21.84
N THR A 2 -6.17 -2.67 -21.11
CA THR A 2 -6.76 -2.18 -19.86
C THR A 2 -5.67 -2.15 -18.79
N GLN A 3 -5.45 -1.01 -18.14
CA GLN A 3 -4.48 -0.89 -17.05
C GLN A 3 -4.92 -1.74 -15.85
N SER A 4 -3.97 -2.33 -15.16
CA SER A 4 -4.22 -3.27 -14.07
C SER A 4 -3.32 -3.01 -12.87
N VAL A 5 -3.87 -3.21 -11.67
CA VAL A 5 -3.12 -3.08 -10.43
C VAL A 5 -3.27 -4.32 -9.55
N LEU A 6 -2.25 -4.62 -8.78
CA LEU A 6 -2.31 -5.60 -7.70
C LEU A 6 -2.44 -4.85 -6.38
N LEU A 7 -3.59 -4.99 -5.72
CA LEU A 7 -3.86 -4.38 -4.43
C LEU A 7 -3.58 -5.37 -3.30
N ILE A 8 -2.61 -5.06 -2.46
CA ILE A 8 -2.30 -5.80 -1.23
C ILE A 8 -3.02 -5.11 -0.08
N ILE A 9 -3.94 -5.81 0.59
CA ILE A 9 -4.70 -5.27 1.72
C ILE A 9 -4.08 -5.78 3.03
N GLY A 10 -3.44 -4.86 3.76
CA GLY A 10 -2.88 -5.12 5.07
C GLY A 10 -3.91 -5.12 6.20
N GLY A 11 -3.51 -5.58 7.40
CA GLY A 11 -4.36 -5.60 8.58
C GLY A 11 -4.47 -4.22 9.24
N GLY A 12 -5.69 -3.83 9.58
CA GLY A 12 -6.00 -2.58 10.28
C GLY A 12 -7.39 -2.09 9.95
N ILE A 13 -7.94 -1.24 10.81
CA ILE A 13 -9.30 -0.72 10.61
C ILE A 13 -9.45 -0.02 9.25
N ALA A 14 -8.41 0.62 8.73
CA ALA A 14 -8.42 1.29 7.43
C ALA A 14 -8.62 0.33 6.23
N ALA A 15 -8.58 -1.00 6.42
CA ALA A 15 -8.80 -1.98 5.35
C ALA A 15 -10.17 -1.83 4.67
N TYR A 16 -11.20 -1.31 5.35
CA TYR A 16 -12.49 -1.03 4.72
C TYR A 16 -12.38 0.00 3.58
N LYS A 17 -11.47 0.97 3.68
CA LYS A 17 -11.21 1.95 2.62
C LYS A 17 -10.67 1.30 1.35
N SER A 18 -9.98 0.17 1.47
CA SER A 18 -9.47 -0.58 0.31
C SER A 18 -10.59 -1.15 -0.56
N LEU A 19 -11.73 -1.49 0.05
CA LEU A 19 -12.92 -1.88 -0.69
C LEU A 19 -13.51 -0.71 -1.50
N LEU A 20 -13.45 0.51 -0.94
CA LEU A 20 -13.84 1.73 -1.66
C LEU A 20 -12.82 2.05 -2.76
N LEU A 21 -11.52 1.85 -2.51
CA LEU A 21 -10.46 2.04 -3.50
C LEU A 21 -10.65 1.14 -4.72
N ILE A 22 -11.04 -0.13 -4.53
CA ILE A 22 -11.36 -1.04 -5.64
C ILE A 22 -12.45 -0.42 -6.55
N ARG A 23 -13.49 0.15 -5.96
CA ARG A 23 -14.57 0.80 -6.71
C ARG A 23 -14.11 2.06 -7.44
N GLU A 24 -13.26 2.88 -6.79
CA GLU A 24 -12.71 4.08 -7.42
C GLU A 24 -11.81 3.74 -8.62
N LEU A 25 -10.98 2.70 -8.49
CA LEU A 25 -10.14 2.22 -9.59
C LEU A 25 -10.99 1.68 -10.75
N ALA A 26 -12.02 0.89 -10.45
CA ALA A 26 -12.94 0.38 -11.47
C ALA A 26 -13.66 1.50 -12.23
N ARG A 27 -14.09 2.58 -11.55
CA ARG A 27 -14.69 3.77 -12.20
C ARG A 27 -13.74 4.47 -13.16
N ARG A 28 -12.43 4.37 -12.92
CA ARG A 28 -11.36 4.94 -13.76
C ARG A 28 -10.87 3.96 -14.83
N GLY A 29 -11.52 2.79 -14.96
CA GLY A 29 -11.17 1.79 -15.97
C GLY A 29 -9.93 0.96 -15.64
N VAL A 30 -9.50 0.95 -14.37
CA VAL A 30 -8.38 0.15 -13.89
C VAL A 30 -8.90 -1.14 -13.27
N SER A 31 -8.42 -2.28 -13.76
CA SER A 31 -8.72 -3.59 -13.18
C SER A 31 -7.89 -3.84 -11.93
N THR A 32 -8.48 -4.49 -10.94
CA THR A 32 -7.82 -4.75 -9.65
C THR A 32 -7.79 -6.23 -9.34
N ARG A 33 -6.60 -6.79 -9.13
CA ARG A 33 -6.40 -8.08 -8.46
C ARG A 33 -6.09 -7.83 -6.99
N VAL A 34 -6.45 -8.75 -6.11
CA VAL A 34 -6.31 -8.54 -4.66
C VAL A 34 -5.52 -9.65 -4.01
N ILE A 35 -4.50 -9.27 -3.23
CA ILE A 35 -3.92 -10.10 -2.18
C ILE A 35 -4.44 -9.58 -0.85
N LEU A 36 -5.10 -10.44 -0.09
CA LEU A 36 -5.59 -10.13 1.25
C LEU A 36 -4.70 -10.84 2.27
N THR A 37 -3.93 -10.06 3.02
CA THR A 37 -3.02 -10.62 4.03
C THR A 37 -3.80 -11.28 5.17
N LYS A 38 -3.15 -12.19 5.93
CA LYS A 38 -3.75 -12.80 7.13
C LYS A 38 -4.26 -11.74 8.12
N GLY A 39 -3.55 -10.62 8.27
CA GLY A 39 -4.01 -9.48 9.08
C GLY A 39 -5.23 -8.79 8.45
N GLY A 40 -5.27 -8.65 7.13
CA GLY A 40 -6.37 -8.04 6.38
C GLY A 40 -7.67 -8.82 6.52
N THR A 41 -7.62 -10.17 6.58
CA THR A 41 -8.81 -11.02 6.75
C THR A 41 -9.55 -10.80 8.07
N GLN A 42 -8.92 -10.17 9.05
CA GLN A 42 -9.56 -9.82 10.32
C GLN A 42 -10.47 -8.58 10.20
N PHE A 43 -10.36 -7.79 9.14
CA PHE A 43 -11.09 -6.53 8.96
C PHE A 43 -12.02 -6.55 7.74
N VAL A 44 -11.65 -7.26 6.68
CA VAL A 44 -12.46 -7.43 5.47
C VAL A 44 -12.42 -8.89 5.02
N THR A 45 -13.47 -9.34 4.33
CA THR A 45 -13.53 -10.72 3.88
C THR A 45 -13.03 -10.88 2.44
N PRO A 46 -12.45 -12.04 2.07
CA PRO A 46 -12.14 -12.33 0.67
C PRO A 46 -13.36 -12.18 -0.23
N LEU A 47 -14.53 -12.60 0.23
CA LEU A 47 -15.78 -12.49 -0.51
C LEU A 47 -16.14 -11.03 -0.84
N SER A 48 -16.00 -10.12 0.12
CA SER A 48 -16.27 -8.69 -0.11
C SER A 48 -15.30 -8.09 -1.15
N ALA A 49 -14.01 -8.41 -1.05
CA ALA A 49 -13.00 -7.94 -2.00
C ALA A 49 -13.23 -8.54 -3.40
N GLN A 50 -13.56 -9.83 -3.50
CA GLN A 50 -13.87 -10.51 -4.76
C GLN A 50 -15.11 -9.92 -5.43
N ALA A 51 -16.19 -9.69 -4.67
CA ALA A 51 -17.42 -9.11 -5.21
C ALA A 51 -17.21 -7.72 -5.81
N LEU A 52 -16.28 -6.92 -5.27
CA LEU A 52 -15.99 -5.57 -5.76
C LEU A 52 -14.95 -5.54 -6.88
N SER A 53 -13.95 -6.42 -6.84
CA SER A 53 -12.90 -6.48 -7.88
C SER A 53 -13.32 -7.28 -9.11
N GLY A 54 -14.30 -8.17 -8.96
CA GLY A 54 -14.68 -9.13 -10.00
C GLY A 54 -13.60 -10.18 -10.29
N SER A 55 -12.59 -10.30 -9.42
CA SER A 55 -11.42 -11.17 -9.60
C SER A 55 -11.21 -12.04 -8.37
N THR A 56 -10.55 -13.18 -8.55
CA THR A 56 -10.13 -14.05 -7.44
C THR A 56 -9.26 -13.27 -6.44
N VAL A 57 -9.52 -13.45 -5.16
CA VAL A 57 -8.72 -12.89 -4.06
C VAL A 57 -7.77 -13.95 -3.55
N PHE A 58 -6.50 -13.61 -3.48
CA PHE A 58 -5.44 -14.50 -3.03
C PHE A 58 -5.16 -14.24 -1.55
N THR A 59 -5.12 -15.29 -0.73
CA THR A 59 -4.94 -15.17 0.73
C THR A 59 -3.69 -15.86 1.24
N ASP A 60 -3.24 -16.91 0.55
CA ASP A 60 -2.10 -17.73 0.97
C ASP A 60 -1.17 -18.03 -0.22
N LEU A 61 0.13 -18.17 0.10
CA LEU A 61 1.14 -18.57 -0.89
C LEU A 61 0.90 -19.98 -1.42
N TRP A 62 0.29 -20.84 -0.62
CA TRP A 62 0.05 -22.26 -0.90
C TRP A 62 -1.32 -22.56 -1.49
N ASP A 63 -2.25 -21.59 -1.49
CA ASP A 63 -3.56 -21.70 -2.15
C ASP A 63 -3.48 -21.59 -3.69
N LEU A 64 -2.32 -21.26 -4.19
CA LEU A 64 -2.02 -21.27 -5.62
C LEU A 64 -1.93 -22.74 -6.03
N THR A 65 -2.99 -23.28 -6.65
CA THR A 65 -3.10 -24.67 -7.12
C THR A 65 -1.84 -25.12 -7.90
N ALA A 66 -1.58 -26.43 -7.91
CA ALA A 66 -0.36 -27.07 -8.44
C ALA A 66 0.05 -26.70 -9.88
N GLU A 67 -0.82 -26.01 -10.65
CA GLU A 67 -0.49 -25.41 -11.95
C GLU A 67 0.29 -24.08 -11.81
N SER A 68 0.45 -23.55 -10.61
CA SER A 68 1.05 -22.23 -10.39
C SER A 68 2.24 -22.26 -9.43
N GLU A 69 3.23 -23.14 -9.64
CA GLU A 69 4.55 -22.97 -9.00
C GLU A 69 5.16 -21.57 -9.26
N MET A 70 4.57 -20.81 -10.19
CA MET A 70 4.92 -19.42 -10.52
C MET A 70 3.87 -18.38 -10.08
N GLY A 71 2.87 -18.75 -9.27
CA GLY A 71 1.73 -17.87 -8.97
C GLY A 71 2.10 -16.47 -8.43
N HIS A 72 3.04 -16.36 -7.48
CA HIS A 72 3.52 -15.06 -6.98
C HIS A 72 4.32 -14.27 -8.03
N ILE A 73 5.06 -14.97 -8.91
CA ILE A 73 5.79 -14.35 -10.02
C ILE A 73 4.79 -13.85 -11.06
N GLU A 74 3.80 -14.65 -11.41
CA GLU A 74 2.75 -14.25 -12.35
C GLU A 74 1.93 -13.08 -11.79
N LEU A 75 1.53 -13.13 -10.53
CA LEU A 75 0.84 -12.02 -9.86
C LEU A 75 1.67 -10.73 -9.89
N SER A 76 2.97 -10.82 -9.63
CA SER A 76 3.87 -9.66 -9.64
C SER A 76 4.05 -9.04 -11.03
N ARG A 77 4.01 -9.86 -12.08
CA ARG A 77 4.27 -9.45 -13.48
C ARG A 77 3.01 -9.05 -14.25
N SER A 78 1.86 -9.59 -13.89
CA SER A 78 0.59 -9.39 -14.59
C SER A 78 -0.11 -8.08 -14.27
N SER A 79 0.47 -7.25 -13.41
CA SER A 79 -0.05 -5.93 -13.05
C SER A 79 0.95 -4.84 -13.42
N ASP A 80 0.46 -3.64 -13.70
CA ASP A 80 1.28 -2.49 -14.10
C ASP A 80 1.85 -1.74 -12.87
N LEU A 81 1.20 -1.90 -11.71
CA LEU A 81 1.58 -1.29 -10.44
C LEU A 81 1.12 -2.18 -9.28
N ILE A 82 1.91 -2.24 -8.21
CA ILE A 82 1.50 -2.85 -6.93
C ILE A 82 1.12 -1.74 -5.96
N ILE A 83 -0.01 -1.89 -5.26
CA ILE A 83 -0.50 -0.96 -4.25
C ILE A 83 -0.64 -1.71 -2.93
N VAL A 84 -0.10 -1.18 -1.85
CA VAL A 84 -0.27 -1.69 -0.49
C VAL A 84 -1.13 -0.69 0.29
N ALA A 85 -2.39 -1.03 0.51
CA ALA A 85 -3.36 -0.18 1.19
C ALA A 85 -4.35 -1.01 2.02
N PRO A 86 -4.36 -0.87 3.34
CA PRO A 86 -3.43 -0.10 4.15
C PRO A 86 -2.04 -0.75 4.23
N ALA A 87 -0.99 0.09 4.25
CA ALA A 87 0.36 -0.34 4.55
C ALA A 87 0.65 -0.17 6.05
N THR A 88 0.70 -1.28 6.78
CA THR A 88 1.01 -1.28 8.21
C THR A 88 2.50 -1.12 8.47
N ALA A 89 2.91 -0.72 9.68
CA ALA A 89 4.33 -0.66 10.07
C ALA A 89 5.04 -2.01 9.85
N ASN A 90 4.35 -3.13 10.13
CA ASN A 90 4.89 -4.47 9.90
C ASN A 90 5.18 -4.73 8.41
N ILE A 91 4.25 -4.42 7.51
CA ILE A 91 4.44 -4.61 6.06
C ILE A 91 5.58 -3.71 5.56
N LEU A 92 5.63 -2.45 6.01
CA LEU A 92 6.72 -1.53 5.65
C LEU A 92 8.08 -2.05 6.10
N ALA A 93 8.18 -2.57 7.33
CA ALA A 93 9.40 -3.16 7.86
C ALA A 93 9.82 -4.40 7.04
N GLN A 94 8.91 -5.32 6.78
CA GLN A 94 9.19 -6.51 5.98
C GLN A 94 9.67 -6.15 4.56
N ALA A 95 8.98 -5.21 3.90
CA ALA A 95 9.36 -4.75 2.57
C ALA A 95 10.74 -4.06 2.56
N ALA A 96 11.03 -3.20 3.56
CA ALA A 96 12.31 -2.51 3.69
C ALA A 96 13.48 -3.47 3.90
N HIS A 97 13.25 -4.59 4.59
CA HIS A 97 14.29 -5.58 4.90
C HIS A 97 14.28 -6.82 3.98
N GLY A 98 13.40 -6.85 2.94
CA GLY A 98 13.34 -7.95 1.99
C GLY A 98 12.86 -9.27 2.61
N VAL A 99 12.02 -9.20 3.65
CA VAL A 99 11.44 -10.39 4.30
C VAL A 99 10.29 -10.90 3.45
N ALA A 100 10.38 -12.14 2.99
CA ALA A 100 9.37 -12.82 2.15
C ALA A 100 8.72 -13.96 2.96
N GLY A 101 7.89 -13.59 3.94
CA GLY A 101 7.27 -14.53 4.87
C GLY A 101 5.85 -14.96 4.52
N ASP A 102 5.21 -14.26 3.58
CA ASP A 102 3.85 -14.53 3.10
C ASP A 102 3.72 -14.18 1.61
N LEU A 103 2.53 -14.42 1.04
CA LEU A 103 2.27 -14.13 -0.37
C LEU A 103 2.50 -12.65 -0.72
N ALA A 104 2.07 -11.73 0.13
CA ALA A 104 2.17 -10.29 -0.12
C ALA A 104 3.63 -9.84 -0.18
N THR A 105 4.43 -10.21 0.81
CA THR A 105 5.84 -9.83 0.90
C THR A 105 6.69 -10.55 -0.14
N THR A 106 6.40 -11.82 -0.43
CA THR A 106 7.06 -12.56 -1.51
C THR A 106 6.79 -11.92 -2.87
N THR A 107 5.54 -11.54 -3.16
CA THR A 107 5.16 -10.87 -4.41
C THR A 107 5.82 -9.51 -4.54
N MET A 108 5.89 -8.71 -3.47
CA MET A 108 6.61 -7.43 -3.48
C MET A 108 8.11 -7.59 -3.73
N LEU A 109 8.74 -8.64 -3.18
CA LEU A 109 10.17 -8.90 -3.38
C LEU A 109 10.47 -9.39 -4.81
N ALA A 110 9.54 -10.13 -5.42
CA ALA A 110 9.69 -10.71 -6.76
C ALA A 110 9.32 -9.77 -7.91
N THR A 111 8.77 -8.58 -7.61
CA THR A 111 8.25 -7.67 -8.65
C THR A 111 9.34 -6.83 -9.31
N ASP A 112 9.15 -6.58 -10.60
CA ASP A 112 9.86 -5.55 -11.38
C ASP A 112 9.04 -4.25 -11.54
N LYS A 113 7.84 -4.20 -10.93
CA LYS A 113 6.94 -3.05 -10.98
C LYS A 113 7.17 -2.11 -9.81
N ARG A 114 6.76 -0.85 -9.99
CA ARG A 114 6.74 0.10 -8.87
C ARG A 114 5.76 -0.36 -7.79
N VAL A 115 6.11 -0.09 -6.53
CA VAL A 115 5.25 -0.36 -5.39
C VAL A 115 4.82 0.96 -4.77
N MET A 116 3.51 1.15 -4.60
CA MET A 116 2.91 2.29 -3.92
C MET A 116 2.41 1.86 -2.54
N PHE A 117 2.76 2.61 -1.52
CA PHE A 117 2.30 2.38 -0.15
C PHE A 117 1.37 3.49 0.31
N ALA A 118 0.23 3.11 0.88
CA ALA A 118 -0.68 3.99 1.61
C ALA A 118 -0.60 3.66 3.11
N PRO A 119 0.27 4.32 3.89
CA PRO A 119 0.48 4.00 5.29
C PRO A 119 -0.79 4.23 6.12
N ALA A 120 -1.03 3.30 7.08
CA ALA A 120 -2.08 3.45 8.07
C ALA A 120 -1.66 2.76 9.37
N MET A 121 -1.50 3.54 10.42
CA MET A 121 -1.11 3.05 11.73
C MET A 121 -1.34 4.13 12.80
N ASN A 122 -1.23 3.78 14.07
CA ASN A 122 -1.24 4.74 15.17
C ASN A 122 -0.12 5.79 14.99
N VAL A 123 -0.35 7.03 15.45
CA VAL A 123 0.59 8.14 15.29
C VAL A 123 1.97 7.83 15.87
N ARG A 124 2.03 7.20 17.05
CA ARG A 124 3.30 6.82 17.69
C ARG A 124 4.07 5.77 16.87
N MET A 125 3.35 4.85 16.23
CA MET A 125 3.96 3.88 15.33
C MET A 125 4.51 4.57 14.07
N TYR A 126 3.77 5.55 13.53
CA TYR A 126 4.21 6.29 12.36
C TYR A 126 5.45 7.15 12.65
N GLU A 127 5.44 7.89 13.77
CA GLU A 127 6.55 8.76 14.21
C GLU A 127 7.78 7.98 14.72
N SER A 128 7.65 6.68 14.98
CA SER A 128 8.74 5.84 15.43
C SER A 128 9.94 5.92 14.47
N GLU A 129 11.14 6.11 15.00
CA GLU A 129 12.38 6.15 14.22
C GLU A 129 12.54 4.92 13.34
N ALA A 130 12.15 3.74 13.80
CA ALA A 130 12.18 2.51 13.02
C ALA A 130 11.25 2.57 11.80
N THR A 131 10.03 3.08 11.97
CA THR A 131 9.09 3.23 10.86
C THR A 131 9.57 4.28 9.87
N GLN A 132 10.07 5.41 10.35
CA GLN A 132 10.60 6.48 9.48
C GLN A 132 11.84 6.01 8.71
N ALA A 133 12.74 5.25 9.32
CA ALA A 133 13.89 4.65 8.65
C ALA A 133 13.46 3.66 7.55
N ASN A 134 12.45 2.82 7.82
CA ASN A 134 11.92 1.89 6.82
C ASN A 134 11.29 2.64 5.64
N ILE A 135 10.53 3.70 5.89
CA ILE A 135 9.94 4.55 4.84
C ILE A 135 11.02 5.21 4.01
N ALA A 136 12.06 5.77 4.65
CA ALA A 136 13.20 6.37 3.95
C ALA A 136 13.88 5.37 3.02
N THR A 137 14.20 4.17 3.53
CA THR A 137 14.80 3.08 2.76
C THR A 137 13.95 2.69 1.55
N LEU A 138 12.63 2.57 1.72
CA LEU A 138 11.73 2.22 0.61
C LEU A 138 11.66 3.33 -0.43
N ARG A 139 11.63 4.61 -0.01
CA ARG A 139 11.65 5.76 -0.91
C ARG A 139 12.94 5.83 -1.73
N GLU A 140 14.09 5.60 -1.10
CA GLU A 140 15.39 5.53 -1.78
C GLU A 140 15.41 4.42 -2.85
N ARG A 141 14.68 3.34 -2.65
CA ARG A 141 14.52 2.24 -3.61
C ARG A 141 13.44 2.48 -4.66
N GLY A 142 12.85 3.68 -4.70
CA GLY A 142 11.86 4.07 -5.71
C GLY A 142 10.41 3.74 -5.37
N ALA A 143 10.10 3.35 -4.13
CA ALA A 143 8.73 3.18 -3.70
C ALA A 143 7.98 4.52 -3.62
N ILE A 144 6.71 4.49 -4.00
CA ILE A 144 5.80 5.63 -3.96
C ILE A 144 5.04 5.61 -2.63
N PHE A 145 4.87 6.77 -2.01
CA PHE A 145 4.08 6.89 -0.79
C PHE A 145 2.98 7.91 -0.98
N ILE A 146 1.75 7.56 -0.58
CA ILE A 146 0.60 8.46 -0.54
C ILE A 146 0.06 8.53 0.88
N GLY A 147 0.01 9.71 1.45
CA GLY A 147 -0.29 9.91 2.87
C GLY A 147 0.89 9.48 3.78
N PRO A 148 0.63 9.20 5.08
CA PRO A 148 -0.71 9.23 5.69
C PRO A 148 -1.24 10.65 5.85
N ASP A 149 -2.57 10.76 6.04
CA ASP A 149 -3.22 12.02 6.33
C ASP A 149 -3.23 12.28 7.85
N ALA A 150 -3.17 13.55 8.22
CA ALA A 150 -3.40 13.98 9.60
C ALA A 150 -4.88 13.87 9.97
N GLY A 151 -5.16 13.52 11.22
CA GLY A 151 -6.53 13.53 11.72
C GLY A 151 -6.71 12.71 12.99
N GLU A 152 -7.95 12.70 13.48
CA GLU A 152 -8.33 11.84 14.60
C GLU A 152 -8.36 10.37 14.19
N MET A 153 -7.77 9.53 15.03
CA MET A 153 -7.70 8.08 14.83
C MET A 153 -8.76 7.35 15.65
N ALA A 154 -9.01 6.10 15.31
CA ALA A 154 -9.95 5.25 16.05
C ALA A 154 -9.58 5.05 17.53
N CYS A 155 -8.34 5.30 17.92
CA CYS A 155 -7.86 5.27 19.30
C CYS A 155 -8.01 6.63 20.04
N GLY A 156 -8.55 7.66 19.38
CA GLY A 156 -8.72 9.00 19.95
C GLY A 156 -7.46 9.88 19.90
N GLU A 157 -6.35 9.40 19.35
CA GLU A 157 -5.15 10.22 19.10
C GLU A 157 -5.31 11.03 17.82
N PHE A 158 -4.70 12.21 17.77
CA PHE A 158 -4.68 13.10 16.62
C PHE A 158 -3.25 13.25 16.09
N GLY A 159 -3.07 13.11 14.77
CA GLY A 159 -1.78 13.26 14.10
C GLY A 159 -1.73 12.52 12.79
N ASP A 160 -0.52 12.37 12.24
CA ASP A 160 -0.28 11.61 11.01
C ASP A 160 -0.38 10.11 11.27
N GLY A 161 -1.20 9.41 10.48
CA GLY A 161 -1.39 7.97 10.63
C GLY A 161 -2.66 7.42 9.98
N ARG A 162 -3.57 8.30 9.53
CA ARG A 162 -4.75 7.89 8.78
C ARG A 162 -4.38 7.54 7.35
N MET A 163 -4.88 6.43 6.85
CA MET A 163 -4.76 6.12 5.42
C MET A 163 -5.37 7.24 4.58
N ALA A 164 -4.66 7.69 3.56
CA ALA A 164 -5.17 8.62 2.57
C ALA A 164 -6.55 8.18 2.03
N GLU A 165 -7.35 9.12 1.58
CA GLU A 165 -8.68 8.79 1.09
C GLU A 165 -8.61 8.01 -0.24
N PRO A 166 -9.57 7.11 -0.50
CA PRO A 166 -9.54 6.22 -1.67
C PRO A 166 -9.45 6.94 -3.02
N ASP A 167 -10.09 8.11 -3.15
CA ASP A 167 -10.03 8.94 -4.35
C ASP A 167 -8.62 9.53 -4.56
N ALA A 168 -7.98 10.03 -3.51
CA ALA A 168 -6.61 10.53 -3.56
C ALA A 168 -5.60 9.43 -3.92
N ILE A 169 -5.78 8.22 -3.35
CA ILE A 169 -4.95 7.06 -3.73
C ILE A 169 -5.17 6.71 -5.20
N ALA A 170 -6.43 6.69 -5.66
CA ALA A 170 -6.75 6.37 -7.04
C ALA A 170 -6.21 7.43 -8.02
N ASP A 171 -6.20 8.73 -7.67
CA ASP A 171 -5.55 9.78 -8.47
C ASP A 171 -4.04 9.54 -8.59
N ALA A 172 -3.38 9.22 -7.48
CA ALA A 172 -1.96 8.89 -7.47
C ALA A 172 -1.65 7.65 -8.33
N VAL A 173 -2.52 6.64 -8.29
CA VAL A 173 -2.42 5.44 -9.15
C VAL A 173 -2.49 5.82 -10.62
N MET A 174 -3.47 6.65 -11.01
CA MET A 174 -3.60 7.10 -12.41
C MET A 174 -2.36 7.84 -12.87
N ALA A 175 -1.84 8.76 -12.07
CA ALA A 175 -0.61 9.48 -12.37
C ALA A 175 0.60 8.54 -12.50
N ALA A 176 0.71 7.53 -11.62
CA ALA A 176 1.77 6.53 -11.68
C ALA A 176 1.70 5.66 -12.94
N LEU A 177 0.49 5.27 -13.37
CA LEU A 177 0.26 4.45 -14.56
C LEU A 177 0.50 5.23 -15.87
N GLN A 178 0.32 6.54 -15.86
CA GLN A 178 0.57 7.42 -17.01
C GLN A 178 2.05 7.83 -17.16
N GLY A 179 2.88 7.50 -16.16
CA GLY A 179 4.30 7.88 -16.15
C GLY A 179 4.55 9.34 -15.73
N ASP A 180 3.50 10.07 -15.33
CA ASP A 180 3.56 11.49 -14.95
C ASP A 180 4.14 11.73 -13.53
N MET A 181 4.41 10.65 -12.78
CA MET A 181 5.00 10.78 -11.44
C MET A 181 6.52 10.87 -11.53
N THR A 182 7.03 12.08 -11.63
CA THR A 182 8.41 12.37 -11.22
C THR A 182 8.50 12.22 -9.69
N LEU A 183 9.58 11.60 -9.19
CA LEU A 183 9.85 11.37 -7.75
C LEU A 183 9.79 12.65 -6.90
N ASP A 184 9.81 13.83 -7.52
CA ASP A 184 9.77 15.14 -6.85
C ASP A 184 8.36 15.64 -6.47
N GLY A 185 7.29 15.13 -7.06
CA GLY A 185 5.92 15.57 -6.78
C GLY A 185 5.33 15.02 -5.48
N LEU A 186 5.97 14.04 -4.85
CA LEU A 186 5.48 13.35 -3.64
C LEU A 186 6.32 13.63 -2.40
N ARG A 187 7.20 14.63 -2.44
CA ARG A 187 7.84 15.11 -1.22
C ARG A 187 6.75 15.75 -0.36
N GLY A 188 6.40 15.08 0.73
CA GLY A 188 5.68 15.72 1.85
C GLY A 188 6.39 17.03 2.24
N PRO A 189 5.75 17.89 3.07
CA PRO A 189 6.25 19.23 3.37
C PRO A 189 7.74 19.16 3.70
N LYS A 190 8.55 19.98 2.99
CA LYS A 190 10.00 20.06 3.19
C LYS A 190 10.29 20.12 4.70
N PRO A 191 11.25 19.31 5.21
CA PRO A 191 11.76 19.53 6.56
C PRO A 191 12.11 20.99 6.70
N LEU A 192 11.74 21.60 7.82
CA LEU A 192 12.01 23.02 8.15
C LEU A 192 13.55 23.21 8.31
N THR A 193 14.30 23.17 7.22
CA THR A 193 15.69 23.55 7.20
C THR A 193 15.73 25.07 7.28
N GLY A 194 16.11 25.60 8.46
CA GLY A 194 16.42 27.02 8.62
C GLY A 194 15.74 27.77 9.75
N ARG A 195 14.97 27.13 10.65
CA ARG A 195 14.54 27.80 11.87
C ARG A 195 15.49 27.47 13.03
N ARG A 196 16.41 28.40 13.35
CA ARG A 196 17.10 28.41 14.63
C ARG A 196 16.05 28.58 15.72
N ALA A 197 15.91 27.61 16.62
CA ALA A 197 15.21 27.80 17.87
C ALA A 197 16.04 28.80 18.71
N LEU A 198 15.51 29.99 18.94
CA LEU A 198 15.97 30.86 20.01
C LEU A 198 15.50 30.25 21.32
N VAL A 199 16.43 29.63 22.06
CA VAL A 199 16.24 29.28 23.45
C VAL A 199 16.56 30.54 24.26
N THR A 200 15.55 31.10 24.89
CA THR A 200 15.68 32.04 26.00
C THR A 200 15.43 31.29 27.31
#